data_3846b746dc3afa8710759f293032722b
#
_entry.id   3846b746dc3afa8710759f293032722b
#
_cell.length_a   1.000
_cell.length_b   1.000
_cell.length_c   1.000
_cell.angle_alpha   90.00
_cell.angle_beta   90.00
_cell.angle_gamma   90.00
#
_symmetry.space_group_name_H-M   'P 1'
#
loop_
_entity.id
_entity.type
_entity.pdbx_description
1 polymer ?
#
loop_
_entity_poly.entity_id
_entity_poly.type
_entity_poly.pdbx_seq_one_letter_code
_entity_poly.pdbx_strand_id
1 'polypeptide(L)'
;MRLLAQHSAGFDPGEPWLEGDVSTRRDSHLFTQMVARRTSPHTGREHSFYRLQGPDWVNVIAFTKELELLVVEQYRHGINEATLEIPGGCCDPGETPLDSAKRELVEESGFATDTWISLGSCTPNPATQTNRAHTFLALECEAKAGLCLDAA
;
A
#
# COMPACT_ATOMS: atom_id res chain seq x y z
N MET A 1 10.50 -16.09 16.04
CA MET A 1 11.04 -15.81 14.69
C MET A 1 12.00 -14.64 14.81
N ARG A 2 13.30 -14.86 14.59
CA ARG A 2 14.33 -13.82 14.74
C ARG A 2 14.56 -13.23 13.36
N LEU A 3 14.11 -12.01 13.11
CA LEU A 3 14.47 -11.27 11.91
C LEU A 3 15.96 -10.89 12.04
N LEU A 4 16.82 -11.54 11.27
CA LEU A 4 18.21 -11.11 11.09
C LEU A 4 18.20 -10.03 10.00
N ALA A 5 18.05 -8.78 10.39
CA ALA A 5 18.45 -7.69 9.52
C ALA A 5 19.98 -7.72 9.47
N GLN A 6 20.57 -8.32 8.44
CA GLN A 6 21.96 -8.10 8.13
C GLN A 6 22.08 -6.68 7.58
N HIS A 7 22.50 -5.76 8.42
CA HIS A 7 23.10 -4.53 7.91
C HIS A 7 24.38 -4.96 7.19
N SER A 8 24.46 -4.70 5.91
CA SER A 8 25.73 -4.80 5.19
C SER A 8 26.73 -3.94 5.95
N ALA A 9 27.78 -4.56 6.49
CA ALA A 9 28.82 -3.84 7.20
C ALA A 9 29.37 -2.75 6.27
N GLY A 10 29.22 -1.47 6.67
CA GLY A 10 29.66 -0.31 5.90
C GLY A 10 28.58 0.47 5.17
N PHE A 11 27.28 0.16 5.33
CA PHE A 11 26.23 1.04 4.85
C PHE A 11 26.07 2.21 5.84
N ASP A 12 26.73 3.31 5.54
CA ASP A 12 26.39 4.62 6.08
C ASP A 12 25.25 5.18 5.20
N PRO A 13 24.05 5.42 5.72
CA PRO A 13 22.97 6.05 4.95
C PRO A 13 23.36 7.44 4.45
N GLY A 14 24.47 7.98 4.93
CA GLY A 14 25.00 9.28 4.54
C GLY A 14 24.08 10.43 4.94
N GLU A 15 24.51 11.63 4.62
CA GLU A 15 23.66 12.80 4.73
C GLU A 15 22.52 12.73 3.70
N PRO A 16 21.28 13.11 4.08
CA PRO A 16 20.16 13.11 3.16
C PRO A 16 20.41 14.10 2.01
N TRP A 17 19.96 13.73 0.83
CA TRP A 17 19.99 14.62 -0.32
C TRP A 17 19.13 15.85 -0.05
N LEU A 18 19.65 17.03 -0.33
CA LEU A 18 18.90 18.27 -0.19
C LEU A 18 17.80 18.32 -1.25
N GLU A 19 16.56 18.44 -0.81
CA GLU A 19 15.41 18.58 -1.70
C GLU A 19 15.34 20.02 -2.22
N GLY A 20 15.35 20.16 -3.54
CA GLY A 20 15.11 21.41 -4.25
C GLY A 20 13.68 21.47 -4.79
N ASP A 21 13.50 22.11 -5.95
CA ASP A 21 12.19 22.27 -6.57
C ASP A 21 11.53 20.93 -6.92
N VAL A 22 10.23 20.83 -6.66
CA VAL A 22 9.38 19.72 -7.09
C VAL A 22 8.35 20.27 -8.08
N SER A 23 8.26 19.65 -9.25
CA SER A 23 7.28 20.03 -10.26
C SER A 23 6.43 18.85 -10.70
N THR A 24 5.13 19.10 -10.93
CA THR A 24 4.22 18.12 -11.52
C THR A 24 4.47 18.03 -13.03
N ARG A 25 4.60 16.81 -13.55
CA ARG A 25 4.74 16.55 -14.99
C ARG A 25 3.46 16.05 -15.62
N ARG A 26 2.74 15.21 -14.92
CA ARG A 26 1.48 14.64 -15.37
C ARG A 26 0.65 14.26 -14.15
N ASP A 27 -0.62 14.59 -14.21
CA ASP A 27 -1.62 14.17 -13.27
C ASP A 27 -2.54 13.12 -13.92
N SER A 28 -2.87 12.08 -13.19
CA SER A 28 -3.80 11.04 -13.61
C SER A 28 -4.75 10.74 -12.46
N HIS A 29 -5.79 9.96 -12.73
CA HIS A 29 -6.76 9.59 -11.71
C HIS A 29 -6.14 8.90 -10.47
N LEU A 30 -5.11 8.07 -10.68
CA LEU A 30 -4.50 7.28 -9.59
C LEU A 30 -3.18 7.86 -9.09
N PHE A 31 -2.38 8.46 -10.00
CA PHE A 31 -1.03 8.91 -9.67
C PHE A 31 -0.72 10.25 -10.30
N THR A 32 -0.01 11.06 -9.53
CA THR A 32 0.65 12.27 -10.03
C THR A 32 2.11 11.98 -10.28
N GLN A 33 2.56 12.13 -11.52
CA GLN A 33 3.98 12.05 -11.85
C GLN A 33 4.66 13.38 -11.50
N MET A 34 5.68 13.29 -10.65
CA MET A 34 6.44 14.43 -10.18
C MET A 34 7.91 14.30 -10.57
N VAL A 35 8.57 15.45 -10.72
CA VAL A 35 10.04 15.54 -10.82
C VAL A 35 10.55 16.33 -9.63
N ALA A 36 11.39 15.69 -8.82
CA ALA A 36 12.10 16.34 -7.71
C ALA A 36 13.56 16.57 -8.10
N ARG A 37 14.04 17.79 -7.90
CA ARG A 37 15.46 18.09 -7.97
C ARG A 37 16.08 17.84 -6.61
N ARG A 38 17.24 17.19 -6.59
CA ARG A 38 17.97 16.91 -5.37
C ARG A 38 19.45 17.08 -5.58
N THR A 39 20.11 17.69 -4.60
CA THR A 39 21.55 17.91 -4.63
C THR A 39 22.24 16.80 -3.82
N SER A 40 23.20 16.14 -4.45
CA SER A 40 24.02 15.12 -3.80
C SER A 40 24.88 15.73 -2.68
N PRO A 41 24.80 15.23 -1.45
CA PRO A 41 25.64 15.72 -0.35
C PRO A 41 27.12 15.44 -0.58
N HIS A 42 27.45 14.39 -1.34
CA HIS A 42 28.84 13.98 -1.59
C HIS A 42 29.52 14.78 -2.73
N THR A 43 28.73 15.17 -3.76
CA THR A 43 29.31 15.76 -4.97
C THR A 43 28.89 17.20 -5.21
N GLY A 44 27.87 17.69 -4.51
CA GLY A 44 27.25 18.99 -4.75
C GLY A 44 26.50 19.10 -6.09
N ARG A 45 26.38 18.00 -6.84
CA ARG A 45 25.70 18.01 -8.13
C ARG A 45 24.19 17.85 -7.96
N GLU A 46 23.43 18.58 -8.77
CA GLU A 46 21.97 18.45 -8.87
C GLU A 46 21.59 17.32 -9.82
N HIS A 47 20.58 16.55 -9.44
CA HIS A 47 19.97 15.47 -10.21
C HIS A 47 18.46 15.59 -10.19
N SER A 48 17.79 15.11 -11.24
CA SER A 48 16.34 15.02 -11.33
C SER A 48 15.89 13.59 -11.08
N PHE A 49 14.94 13.41 -10.16
CA PHE A 49 14.35 12.13 -9.82
C PHE A 49 12.85 12.12 -10.12
N TYR A 50 12.38 11.07 -10.76
CA TYR A 50 10.96 10.87 -11.06
C TYR A 50 10.31 10.14 -9.92
N ARG A 51 9.15 10.67 -9.46
CA ARG A 51 8.34 10.08 -8.39
C ARG A 51 6.90 9.92 -8.86
N LEU A 52 6.23 8.90 -8.33
CA LEU A 52 4.80 8.69 -8.45
C LEU A 52 4.18 8.93 -7.07
N GLN A 53 3.38 9.99 -6.97
CA GLN A 53 2.59 10.27 -5.78
C GLN A 53 1.20 9.69 -5.98
N GLY A 54 0.75 8.85 -5.07
CA GLY A 54 -0.57 8.25 -5.04
C GLY A 54 -1.09 8.14 -3.62
N PRO A 55 -2.32 7.66 -3.44
CA PRO A 55 -2.88 7.38 -2.13
C PRO A 55 -2.12 6.24 -1.46
N ASP A 56 -2.14 6.21 -0.14
CA ASP A 56 -1.80 5.01 0.61
C ASP A 56 -2.79 3.91 0.28
N TRP A 57 -2.42 2.66 0.49
CA TRP A 57 -3.34 1.54 0.35
C TRP A 57 -3.26 0.57 1.53
N VAL A 58 -4.26 -0.27 1.63
CA VAL A 58 -4.39 -1.29 2.66
C VAL A 58 -4.38 -2.68 2.07
N ASN A 59 -3.85 -3.64 2.83
CA ASN A 59 -3.94 -5.07 2.58
C ASN A 59 -4.56 -5.72 3.81
N VAL A 60 -5.51 -6.64 3.65
CA VAL A 60 -6.20 -7.31 4.74
C VAL A 60 -5.98 -8.81 4.67
N ILE A 61 -5.23 -9.36 5.61
CA ILE A 61 -5.13 -10.81 5.81
C ILE A 61 -6.31 -11.20 6.70
N ALA A 62 -7.36 -11.76 6.11
CA ALA A 62 -8.62 -12.01 6.79
C ALA A 62 -8.89 -13.51 6.95
N PHE A 63 -9.23 -13.93 8.17
CA PHE A 63 -9.57 -15.31 8.48
C PHE A 63 -10.97 -15.40 9.06
N THR A 64 -11.73 -16.42 8.62
CA THR A 64 -12.99 -16.82 9.25
C THR A 64 -12.75 -17.45 10.62
N LYS A 65 -13.82 -17.75 11.36
CA LYS A 65 -13.73 -18.51 12.64
C LYS A 65 -13.17 -19.92 12.45
N GLU A 66 -13.36 -20.50 11.28
CA GLU A 66 -12.86 -21.81 10.89
C GLU A 66 -11.39 -21.76 10.40
N LEU A 67 -10.74 -20.58 10.48
CA LEU A 67 -9.39 -20.31 10.01
C LEU A 67 -9.22 -20.46 8.49
N GLU A 68 -10.27 -20.19 7.73
CA GLU A 68 -10.20 -20.09 6.29
C GLU A 68 -9.73 -18.69 5.88
N LEU A 69 -8.74 -18.62 5.01
CA LEU A 69 -8.24 -17.34 4.46
C LEU A 69 -9.21 -16.82 3.39
N LEU A 70 -9.67 -15.58 3.55
CA LEU A 70 -10.47 -14.91 2.55
C LEU A 70 -9.57 -14.38 1.44
N VAL A 71 -9.90 -14.72 0.19
CA VAL A 71 -9.23 -14.23 -1.01
C VAL A 71 -10.27 -13.79 -2.03
N VAL A 72 -9.90 -12.85 -2.87
CA VAL A 72 -10.72 -12.32 -3.96
C VAL A 72 -10.04 -12.61 -5.30
N GLU A 73 -10.82 -12.92 -6.32
CA GLU A 73 -10.34 -13.07 -7.68
C GLU A 73 -10.61 -11.77 -8.45
N GLN A 74 -9.56 -11.16 -8.98
CA GLN A 74 -9.66 -9.90 -9.72
C GLN A 74 -8.87 -9.97 -11.03
N TYR A 75 -9.40 -9.35 -12.09
CA TYR A 75 -8.66 -9.18 -13.33
C TYR A 75 -7.76 -7.94 -13.26
N ARG A 76 -6.46 -8.14 -13.35
CA ARG A 76 -5.46 -7.07 -13.28
C ARG A 76 -4.98 -6.64 -14.66
N HIS A 77 -5.48 -5.49 -15.11
CA HIS A 77 -5.14 -4.92 -16.43
C HIS A 77 -3.64 -4.67 -16.63
N GLY A 78 -2.89 -4.41 -15.57
CA GLY A 78 -1.44 -4.17 -15.64
C GLY A 78 -0.64 -5.38 -16.12
N ILE A 79 -1.10 -6.58 -15.79
CA ILE A 79 -0.47 -7.85 -16.19
C ILE A 79 -1.34 -8.66 -17.17
N ASN A 80 -2.58 -8.20 -17.41
CA ASN A 80 -3.58 -8.80 -18.29
C ASN A 80 -3.96 -10.24 -17.89
N GLU A 81 -4.09 -10.49 -16.60
CA GLU A 81 -4.40 -11.79 -16.01
C GLU A 81 -5.36 -11.66 -14.83
N ALA A 82 -6.10 -12.74 -14.53
CA ALA A 82 -6.83 -12.89 -13.28
C ALA A 82 -5.89 -13.34 -12.18
N THR A 83 -6.00 -12.73 -11.01
CA THR A 83 -5.17 -13.03 -9.83
C THR A 83 -6.03 -13.34 -8.62
N LEU A 84 -5.52 -14.20 -7.73
CA LEU A 84 -6.07 -14.40 -6.39
C LEU A 84 -5.29 -13.54 -5.41
N GLU A 85 -5.99 -12.65 -4.73
CA GLU A 85 -5.39 -11.65 -3.85
C GLU A 85 -6.10 -11.63 -2.49
N ILE A 86 -5.41 -11.11 -1.46
CA ILE A 86 -6.08 -10.74 -0.22
C ILE A 86 -6.86 -9.44 -0.45
N PRO A 87 -8.00 -9.21 0.24
CA PRO A 87 -8.75 -7.96 0.13
C PRO A 87 -7.88 -6.74 0.40
N GLY A 88 -8.11 -5.67 -0.34
CA GLY A 88 -7.37 -4.43 -0.16
C GLY A 88 -7.58 -3.42 -1.28
N GLY A 89 -7.30 -2.17 -0.97
CA GLY A 89 -7.46 -1.07 -1.92
C GLY A 89 -6.88 0.24 -1.42
N CYS A 90 -7.19 1.32 -2.12
CA CYS A 90 -6.70 2.65 -1.79
C CYS A 90 -7.44 3.26 -0.59
N CYS A 91 -6.71 3.98 0.25
CA CYS A 91 -7.32 4.80 1.29
C CYS A 91 -8.00 6.01 0.65
N ASP A 92 -9.27 6.24 0.98
CA ASP A 92 -9.99 7.43 0.55
C ASP A 92 -9.54 8.69 1.33
N PRO A 93 -9.69 9.88 0.73
CA PRO A 93 -9.32 11.12 1.42
C PRO A 93 -10.09 11.28 2.74
N GLY A 94 -9.36 11.36 3.84
CA GLY A 94 -9.91 11.54 5.19
C GLY A 94 -10.20 10.24 5.94
N GLU A 95 -10.07 9.09 5.33
CA GLU A 95 -10.12 7.80 6.03
C GLU A 95 -8.82 7.52 6.79
N THR A 96 -8.95 6.84 7.92
CA THR A 96 -7.78 6.17 8.52
C THR A 96 -7.48 4.87 7.76
N PRO A 97 -6.23 4.38 7.75
CA PRO A 97 -5.92 3.10 7.12
C PRO A 97 -6.76 1.92 7.65
N LEU A 98 -7.15 1.95 8.93
CA LEU A 98 -8.01 0.92 9.50
C LEU A 98 -9.45 1.02 8.98
N ASP A 99 -9.99 2.23 8.81
CA ASP A 99 -11.33 2.42 8.26
C ASP A 99 -11.38 1.96 6.81
N SER A 100 -10.36 2.30 6.01
CA SER A 100 -10.20 1.80 4.65
C SER A 100 -10.13 0.26 4.61
N ALA A 101 -9.36 -0.36 5.50
CA ALA A 101 -9.26 -1.82 5.58
C ALA A 101 -10.61 -2.48 5.91
N LYS A 102 -11.40 -1.88 6.79
CA LYS A 102 -12.75 -2.35 7.12
C LYS A 102 -13.71 -2.22 5.94
N ARG A 103 -13.66 -1.10 5.24
CA ARG A 103 -14.49 -0.85 4.05
C ARG A 103 -14.14 -1.85 2.94
N GLU A 104 -12.86 -1.96 2.57
CA GLU A 104 -12.39 -2.85 1.51
C GLU A 104 -12.72 -4.32 1.78
N LEU A 105 -12.55 -4.80 3.04
CA LEU A 105 -12.94 -6.16 3.40
C LEU A 105 -14.42 -6.43 3.12
N VAL A 106 -15.28 -5.48 3.48
CA VAL A 106 -16.72 -5.61 3.27
C VAL A 106 -17.08 -5.54 1.79
N GLU A 107 -16.54 -4.56 1.06
CA GLU A 107 -16.84 -4.32 -0.35
C GLU A 107 -16.40 -5.48 -1.24
N GLU A 108 -15.20 -5.99 -1.02
CA GLU A 108 -14.62 -7.04 -1.88
C GLU A 108 -15.00 -8.47 -1.49
N SER A 109 -15.21 -8.75 -0.21
CA SER A 109 -15.49 -10.12 0.25
C SER A 109 -16.89 -10.33 0.83
N GLY A 110 -17.59 -9.28 1.23
CA GLY A 110 -18.85 -9.38 1.98
C GLY A 110 -18.70 -9.82 3.43
N PHE A 111 -17.48 -9.90 3.96
CA PHE A 111 -17.20 -10.28 5.33
C PHE A 111 -16.85 -9.06 6.20
N ALA A 112 -17.09 -9.18 7.50
CA ALA A 112 -16.75 -8.16 8.49
C ALA A 112 -16.29 -8.79 9.80
N THR A 113 -15.55 -8.03 10.59
CA THR A 113 -15.14 -8.39 11.95
C THR A 113 -14.85 -7.14 12.79
N ASP A 114 -14.86 -7.29 14.11
CA ASP A 114 -14.39 -6.29 15.07
C ASP A 114 -12.96 -6.58 15.57
N THR A 115 -12.38 -7.72 15.22
CA THR A 115 -11.07 -8.17 15.71
C THR A 115 -9.97 -7.84 14.71
N TRP A 116 -9.28 -6.72 14.94
CA TRP A 116 -8.26 -6.17 14.05
C TRP A 116 -6.90 -6.05 14.74
N ILE A 117 -5.85 -6.45 14.04
CA ILE A 117 -4.45 -6.30 14.48
C ILE A 117 -3.67 -5.61 13.37
N SER A 118 -3.05 -4.47 13.69
CA SER A 118 -2.14 -3.81 12.74
C SER A 118 -0.82 -4.59 12.67
N LEU A 119 -0.43 -4.98 11.47
CA LEU A 119 0.86 -5.60 11.19
C LEU A 119 1.92 -4.57 10.77
N GLY A 120 1.55 -3.28 10.72
CA GLY A 120 2.42 -2.19 10.37
C GLY A 120 2.25 -1.72 8.93
N SER A 121 3.22 -0.93 8.47
CA SER A 121 3.22 -0.39 7.10
C SER A 121 4.62 -0.41 6.50
N CYS A 122 4.68 -0.48 5.18
CA CYS A 122 5.92 -0.39 4.42
C CYS A 122 5.79 0.59 3.25
N THR A 123 6.91 0.92 2.65
CA THR A 123 6.95 1.61 1.36
C THR A 123 7.04 0.57 0.26
N PRO A 124 5.99 0.39 -0.57
CA PRO A 124 5.93 -0.73 -1.53
C PRO A 124 6.99 -0.64 -2.61
N ASN A 125 7.30 0.57 -3.06
CA ASN A 125 8.36 0.82 -4.03
C ASN A 125 9.09 2.14 -3.69
N PRO A 126 10.02 2.13 -2.70
CA PRO A 126 10.68 3.36 -2.22
C PRO A 126 11.56 4.03 -3.29
N ALA A 127 11.89 3.34 -4.38
CA ALA A 127 12.68 3.92 -5.45
C ALA A 127 11.89 4.97 -6.26
N THR A 128 10.58 4.82 -6.37
CA THR A 128 9.75 5.66 -7.25
C THR A 128 8.44 6.11 -6.64
N GLN A 129 7.87 5.39 -5.68
CA GLN A 129 6.57 5.70 -5.09
C GLN A 129 6.71 6.41 -3.75
N THR A 130 5.76 7.31 -3.44
CA THR A 130 5.77 8.09 -2.19
C THR A 130 4.77 7.58 -1.15
N ASN A 131 3.85 6.72 -1.55
CA ASN A 131 2.77 6.18 -0.71
C ASN A 131 3.24 5.02 0.18
N ARG A 132 2.40 4.66 1.12
CA ARG A 132 2.59 3.53 2.03
C ARG A 132 1.56 2.44 1.76
N ALA A 133 1.94 1.21 2.06
CA ALA A 133 1.04 0.05 2.15
C ALA A 133 0.89 -0.32 3.63
N HIS A 134 -0.33 -0.32 4.14
CA HIS A 134 -0.66 -0.70 5.51
C HIS A 134 -1.25 -2.10 5.50
N THR A 135 -0.79 -2.97 6.39
CA THR A 135 -1.27 -4.36 6.45
C THR A 135 -1.97 -4.62 7.78
N PHE A 136 -3.14 -5.21 7.71
CA PHE A 136 -3.94 -5.60 8.86
C PHE A 136 -4.25 -7.08 8.83
N LEU A 137 -4.34 -7.68 10.01
CA LEU A 137 -4.89 -9.00 10.24
C LEU A 137 -6.29 -8.85 10.81
N ALA A 138 -7.27 -9.44 10.13
CA ALA A 138 -8.67 -9.50 10.53
C ALA A 138 -9.01 -10.94 10.93
N LEU A 139 -9.45 -11.15 12.15
CA LEU A 139 -9.76 -12.48 12.69
C LEU A 139 -11.26 -12.63 12.95
N GLU A 140 -11.73 -13.87 12.95
CA GLU A 140 -13.13 -14.20 13.22
C GLU A 140 -14.11 -13.49 12.27
N CYS A 141 -13.72 -13.38 10.99
CA CYS A 141 -14.56 -12.75 9.97
C CYS A 141 -15.84 -13.56 9.74
N GLU A 142 -16.98 -12.86 9.70
CA GLU A 142 -18.30 -13.43 9.42
C GLU A 142 -18.92 -12.76 8.20
N ALA A 143 -19.68 -13.55 7.42
CA ALA A 143 -20.42 -13.00 6.28
C ALA A 143 -21.47 -12.00 6.76
N LYS A 144 -21.47 -10.82 6.17
CA LYS A 144 -22.44 -9.76 6.47
C LYS A 144 -23.71 -10.01 5.68
N ALA A 145 -24.84 -10.24 6.37
CA ALA A 145 -26.11 -10.51 5.72
C ALA A 145 -26.56 -9.35 4.82
N GLY A 146 -26.95 -9.66 3.58
CA GLY A 146 -27.59 -8.71 2.66
C GLY A 146 -26.66 -7.87 1.80
N LEU A 147 -25.35 -8.12 1.77
CA LEU A 147 -24.45 -7.51 0.80
C LEU A 147 -24.45 -8.29 -0.53
N CYS A 148 -24.81 -7.60 -1.62
CA CYS A 148 -24.41 -8.02 -2.95
C CYS A 148 -23.00 -7.52 -3.18
N LEU A 149 -22.08 -8.42 -3.53
CA LEU A 149 -20.75 -8.04 -4.02
C LEU A 149 -20.97 -7.23 -5.30
N ASP A 150 -20.39 -6.06 -5.42
CA ASP A 150 -20.39 -5.32 -6.68
C ASP A 150 -19.63 -6.17 -7.72
N ALA A 151 -20.33 -6.57 -8.77
CA ALA A 151 -19.69 -7.19 -9.92
C ALA A 151 -18.89 -6.08 -10.63
N ALA A 152 -17.58 -6.10 -10.47
CA ALA A 152 -16.65 -5.24 -11.19
C ALA A 152 -16.59 -5.64 -12.68
#